data_0b758ba31b70841c16bb9ec5bea2c9ce
#
_entry.id   0b758ba31b70841c16bb9ec5bea2c9ce
#
_cell.length_a   1.000
_cell.length_b   1.000
_cell.length_c   1.000
_cell.angle_alpha   90.00
_cell.angle_beta   90.00
_cell.angle_gamma   90.00
#
_symmetry.space_group_name_H-M   'P 1'
#
loop_
_entity.id
_entity.type
_entity.pdbx_description
1 polymer ?
#
loop_
_entity_poly.entity_id
_entity_poly.type
_entity_poly.pdbx_seq_one_letter_code
_entity_poly.pdbx_strand_id
1 'polypeptide(L)'
;MRKTVIRVVKGIILLVAIVTLANMTYKHIRTYYDDYMDEYKGTESTQGEDVTVTIPEGASVKEIAQILKDNGLINYPRAFTKRLQDSEYRGKLHGGTYTLNTGMTTLQMMAAMSPTFEEDQPVDYLVVPEGFTVEMIAARCEDQGICSATEFLNACKSVTKSDFAYLADIPAGGNVNYKVQGFLFPATYDIYESTTAESLVDYMLRTFDNYYTQELQDRAAELGYSAFELVTRASIVEREAKVDSERATIAGVINNRLKAEMPLQMCPTVLYPLTDGMYDKSQVLYEDLELDSPYNTYKNAGLPVGPICNPGLACIQAVLYPEEHNYLYYHVGDEDAGTHIFTENYEDHIDTQIIGGPNGVTPDGEASTEESTTEESQ
;
A
#
# COMPACT_ATOMS: atom_id res chain seq x y z
N MET A 1 4.62 -1.22 -73.04
CA MET A 1 4.53 0.20 -72.68
C MET A 1 3.34 0.54 -71.78
N ARG A 2 2.07 0.27 -72.18
CA ARG A 2 0.83 0.66 -71.38
C ARG A 2 0.82 0.11 -69.93
N LYS A 3 1.20 -1.15 -69.71
CA LYS A 3 1.24 -1.78 -68.35
C LYS A 3 2.33 -1.18 -67.46
N THR A 4 3.46 -0.79 -68.02
CA THR A 4 4.56 -0.16 -67.27
C THR A 4 4.20 1.27 -66.83
N VAL A 5 3.58 2.04 -67.72
CA VAL A 5 3.08 3.39 -67.41
C VAL A 5 2.04 3.36 -66.30
N ILE A 6 1.08 2.38 -66.35
CA ILE A 6 0.06 2.23 -65.27
C ILE A 6 0.73 1.90 -63.92
N ARG A 7 1.76 1.07 -63.87
CA ARG A 7 2.50 0.75 -62.63
C ARG A 7 3.22 1.97 -62.07
N VAL A 8 3.86 2.75 -62.93
CA VAL A 8 4.55 3.98 -62.53
C VAL A 8 3.56 5.00 -62.00
N VAL A 9 2.43 5.22 -62.67
CA VAL A 9 1.36 6.15 -62.21
C VAL A 9 0.79 5.70 -60.86
N LYS A 10 0.52 4.40 -60.68
CA LYS A 10 0.06 3.87 -59.37
C LYS A 10 1.10 4.06 -58.26
N GLY A 11 2.41 3.88 -58.60
CA GLY A 11 3.50 4.15 -57.64
C GLY A 11 3.58 5.60 -57.23
N ILE A 12 3.42 6.55 -58.17
CA ILE A 12 3.39 7.98 -57.88
C ILE A 12 2.18 8.34 -57.00
N ILE A 13 1.00 7.84 -57.32
CA ILE A 13 -0.21 8.08 -56.52
C ILE A 13 -0.03 7.56 -55.08
N LEU A 14 0.55 6.35 -54.94
CA LEU A 14 0.81 5.77 -53.62
C LEU A 14 1.82 6.60 -52.84
N LEU A 15 2.90 7.07 -53.49
CA LEU A 15 3.90 7.92 -52.87
C LEU A 15 3.30 9.27 -52.40
N VAL A 16 2.47 9.90 -53.23
CA VAL A 16 1.77 11.13 -52.89
C VAL A 16 0.83 10.91 -51.70
N ALA A 17 0.09 9.80 -51.67
CA ALA A 17 -0.79 9.46 -50.56
C ALA A 17 -0.01 9.23 -49.25
N ILE A 18 1.15 8.54 -49.30
CA ILE A 18 2.03 8.35 -48.14
C ILE A 18 2.54 9.70 -47.63
N VAL A 19 3.04 10.58 -48.52
CA VAL A 19 3.56 11.88 -48.13
C VAL A 19 2.47 12.79 -47.53
N THR A 20 1.27 12.75 -48.11
CA THR A 20 0.14 13.51 -47.55
C THR A 20 -0.28 13.01 -46.19
N LEU A 21 -0.38 11.70 -46.02
CA LEU A 21 -0.69 11.10 -44.71
C LEU A 21 0.37 11.43 -43.67
N ALA A 22 1.64 11.30 -44.02
CA ALA A 22 2.77 11.64 -43.14
C ALA A 22 2.72 13.12 -42.72
N ASN A 23 2.42 14.01 -43.65
CA ASN A 23 2.32 15.46 -43.38
C ASN A 23 1.10 15.82 -42.51
N MET A 24 -0.04 15.13 -42.71
CA MET A 24 -1.22 15.27 -41.84
C MET A 24 -0.92 14.78 -40.43
N THR A 25 -0.29 13.61 -40.30
CA THR A 25 0.10 13.04 -39.01
C THR A 25 1.10 13.94 -38.28
N TYR A 26 2.12 14.45 -38.99
CA TYR A 26 3.09 15.40 -38.44
C TYR A 26 2.42 16.67 -37.90
N LYS A 27 1.51 17.27 -38.70
CA LYS A 27 0.77 18.45 -38.26
C LYS A 27 -0.06 18.16 -37.00
N HIS A 28 -0.75 17.02 -36.96
CA HIS A 28 -1.58 16.68 -35.81
C HIS A 28 -0.71 16.45 -34.55
N ILE A 29 0.39 15.73 -34.66
CA ILE A 29 1.35 15.52 -33.55
C ILE A 29 1.93 16.86 -33.09
N ARG A 30 2.28 17.74 -34.01
CA ARG A 30 2.83 19.06 -33.70
C ARG A 30 1.81 19.93 -32.96
N THR A 31 0.59 20.00 -33.45
CA THR A 31 -0.50 20.73 -32.77
C THR A 31 -0.72 20.22 -31.36
N TYR A 32 -0.83 18.89 -31.22
CA TYR A 32 -0.96 18.25 -29.89
C TYR A 32 0.21 18.62 -28.95
N TYR A 33 1.43 18.63 -29.47
CA TYR A 33 2.61 18.99 -28.68
C TYR A 33 2.64 20.46 -28.31
N ASP A 34 2.27 21.33 -29.25
CA ASP A 34 2.21 22.78 -29.01
C ASP A 34 1.14 23.11 -27.95
N ASP A 35 -0.07 22.54 -28.06
CA ASP A 35 -1.16 22.69 -27.08
C ASP A 35 -0.76 22.16 -25.68
N TYR A 36 -0.11 20.98 -25.64
CA TYR A 36 0.43 20.41 -24.39
C TYR A 36 1.46 21.34 -23.74
N MET A 37 2.37 21.90 -24.54
CA MET A 37 3.41 22.81 -24.05
C MET A 37 2.88 24.15 -23.63
N ASP A 38 1.82 24.64 -24.26
CA ASP A 38 1.15 25.90 -23.89
C ASP A 38 0.46 25.73 -22.52
N GLU A 39 -0.22 24.63 -22.27
CA GLU A 39 -0.81 24.31 -20.95
C GLU A 39 0.28 24.08 -19.88
N TYR A 40 1.40 23.40 -20.23
CA TYR A 40 2.52 23.21 -19.31
C TYR A 40 3.20 24.54 -18.93
N LYS A 41 3.40 25.45 -19.88
CA LYS A 41 4.05 26.76 -19.64
C LYS A 41 3.12 27.73 -18.95
N GLY A 42 1.81 27.56 -19.14
CA GLY A 42 0.75 28.41 -18.60
C GLY A 42 0.61 29.71 -19.39
N THR A 43 -0.31 29.72 -20.35
CA THR A 43 -0.70 30.94 -21.05
C THR A 43 -1.99 31.45 -20.40
N GLU A 44 -1.97 32.64 -19.84
CA GLU A 44 -3.15 33.28 -19.25
C GLU A 44 -4.20 33.57 -20.31
N SER A 45 -5.45 33.25 -20.02
CA SER A 45 -6.61 33.72 -20.74
C SER A 45 -7.36 34.73 -19.88
N THR A 46 -7.67 35.88 -20.45
CA THR A 46 -8.41 36.97 -19.78
C THR A 46 -9.92 36.70 -19.74
N GLN A 47 -10.41 35.65 -20.37
CA GLN A 47 -11.82 35.27 -20.42
C GLN A 47 -11.96 33.79 -20.02
N GLY A 48 -12.57 33.54 -18.88
CA GLY A 48 -12.88 32.21 -18.37
C GLY A 48 -14.16 32.20 -17.56
N GLU A 49 -14.73 31.02 -17.35
CA GLU A 49 -15.90 30.79 -16.51
C GLU A 49 -15.45 30.20 -15.19
N ASP A 50 -16.10 30.59 -14.10
CA ASP A 50 -15.86 30.04 -12.80
C ASP A 50 -16.47 28.64 -12.68
N VAL A 51 -15.70 27.69 -12.23
CA VAL A 51 -16.08 26.28 -12.03
C VAL A 51 -15.78 25.88 -10.60
N THR A 52 -16.78 25.40 -9.89
CA THR A 52 -16.59 24.85 -8.54
C THR A 52 -16.23 23.38 -8.65
N VAL A 53 -15.08 23.00 -8.09
CA VAL A 53 -14.60 21.62 -8.05
C VAL A 53 -14.35 21.19 -6.61
N THR A 54 -14.64 19.93 -6.29
CA THR A 54 -14.31 19.33 -5.00
C THR A 54 -13.18 18.32 -5.21
N ILE A 55 -12.07 18.54 -4.52
CA ILE A 55 -10.91 17.66 -4.48
C ILE A 55 -10.99 16.87 -3.16
N PRO A 56 -11.08 15.54 -3.19
CA PRO A 56 -11.06 14.73 -1.99
C PRO A 56 -9.76 14.90 -1.21
N GLU A 57 -9.83 14.81 0.12
CA GLU A 57 -8.62 14.77 0.95
C GLU A 57 -7.74 13.58 0.57
N GLY A 58 -6.43 13.78 0.53
CA GLY A 58 -5.47 12.75 0.12
C GLY A 58 -5.53 12.33 -1.35
N ALA A 59 -6.30 13.05 -2.18
CA ALA A 59 -6.36 12.76 -3.62
C ALA A 59 -4.97 12.75 -4.25
N SER A 60 -4.68 11.70 -5.01
CA SER A 60 -3.44 11.64 -5.78
C SER A 60 -3.35 12.74 -6.83
N VAL A 61 -2.14 13.12 -7.21
CA VAL A 61 -1.90 14.12 -8.27
C VAL A 61 -2.61 13.74 -9.58
N LYS A 62 -2.72 12.43 -9.87
CA LYS A 62 -3.43 11.93 -11.05
C LYS A 62 -4.93 12.15 -10.94
N GLU A 63 -5.51 11.92 -9.75
CA GLU A 63 -6.93 12.15 -9.50
C GLU A 63 -7.27 13.63 -9.57
N ILE A 64 -6.48 14.49 -8.93
CA ILE A 64 -6.63 15.94 -9.02
C ILE A 64 -6.62 16.38 -10.50
N ALA A 65 -5.61 15.95 -11.26
CA ALA A 65 -5.52 16.27 -12.68
C ALA A 65 -6.72 15.74 -13.49
N GLN A 66 -7.26 14.57 -13.14
CA GLN A 66 -8.43 14.02 -13.80
C GLN A 66 -9.70 14.82 -13.45
N ILE A 67 -9.89 15.17 -12.17
CA ILE A 67 -11.02 16.01 -11.72
C ILE A 67 -11.00 17.36 -12.43
N LEU A 68 -9.84 18.02 -12.53
CA LEU A 68 -9.70 19.28 -13.24
C LEU A 68 -10.04 19.14 -14.72
N LYS A 69 -9.63 18.05 -15.37
CA LYS A 69 -9.97 17.74 -16.76
C LYS A 69 -11.46 17.52 -16.96
N ASP A 70 -12.08 16.71 -16.11
CA ASP A 70 -13.50 16.35 -16.22
C ASP A 70 -14.41 17.57 -16.02
N ASN A 71 -13.92 18.57 -15.30
CA ASN A 71 -14.56 19.88 -15.12
C ASN A 71 -14.12 20.94 -16.15
N GLY A 72 -13.35 20.56 -17.17
CA GLY A 72 -12.97 21.47 -18.27
C GLY A 72 -11.94 22.53 -17.91
N LEU A 73 -11.25 22.40 -16.77
CA LEU A 73 -10.24 23.35 -16.30
C LEU A 73 -8.88 23.13 -16.97
N ILE A 74 -8.57 21.89 -17.35
CA ILE A 74 -7.36 21.52 -18.08
C ILE A 74 -7.70 20.52 -19.20
N ASN A 75 -6.84 20.45 -20.23
CA ASN A 75 -6.99 19.50 -21.34
C ASN A 75 -6.01 18.32 -21.21
N TYR A 76 -4.84 18.55 -20.64
CA TYR A 76 -3.72 17.61 -20.61
C TYR A 76 -3.30 17.28 -19.16
N PRO A 77 -3.91 16.30 -18.49
CA PRO A 77 -3.56 15.88 -17.11
C PRO A 77 -2.05 15.63 -16.91
N ARG A 78 -1.38 15.11 -17.95
CA ARG A 78 0.08 14.90 -17.91
C ARG A 78 0.88 16.20 -17.86
N ALA A 79 0.41 17.27 -18.52
CA ALA A 79 1.04 18.59 -18.46
C ALA A 79 0.94 19.15 -17.05
N PHE A 80 -0.26 19.10 -16.45
CA PHE A 80 -0.51 19.49 -15.07
C PHE A 80 0.39 18.72 -14.08
N THR A 81 0.39 17.37 -14.16
CA THR A 81 1.20 16.52 -13.28
C THR A 81 2.69 16.86 -13.41
N LYS A 82 3.19 17.02 -14.64
CA LYS A 82 4.60 17.38 -14.87
C LYS A 82 4.91 18.78 -14.35
N ARG A 83 4.01 19.75 -14.58
CA ARG A 83 4.18 21.12 -14.09
C ARG A 83 4.21 21.18 -12.57
N LEU A 84 3.36 20.39 -11.90
CA LEU A 84 3.33 20.30 -10.44
C LEU A 84 4.67 19.74 -9.90
N GLN A 85 5.22 18.68 -10.52
CA GLN A 85 6.52 18.12 -10.12
C GLN A 85 7.67 19.14 -10.20
N ASP A 86 7.58 20.07 -11.17
CA ASP A 86 8.59 21.10 -11.44
C ASP A 86 8.27 22.44 -10.74
N SER A 87 7.22 22.52 -9.91
CA SER A 87 6.76 23.73 -9.22
C SER A 87 7.04 23.68 -7.71
N GLU A 88 6.93 24.85 -7.06
CA GLU A 88 6.96 25.00 -5.61
C GLU A 88 5.75 24.39 -4.88
N TYR A 89 4.68 24.06 -5.62
CA TYR A 89 3.43 23.47 -5.09
C TYR A 89 3.49 21.95 -4.99
N ARG A 90 4.62 21.32 -5.32
CA ARG A 90 4.79 19.87 -5.20
C ARG A 90 4.61 19.42 -3.75
N GLY A 91 3.62 18.53 -3.54
CA GLY A 91 3.25 18.02 -2.21
C GLY A 91 2.50 19.02 -1.34
N LYS A 92 2.00 20.12 -1.91
CA LYS A 92 1.27 21.18 -1.18
C LYS A 92 -0.18 21.35 -1.65
N LEU A 93 -0.68 20.52 -2.55
CA LEU A 93 -2.08 20.57 -2.94
C LEU A 93 -2.92 19.86 -1.89
N HIS A 94 -3.99 20.50 -1.46
CA HIS A 94 -4.91 20.00 -0.45
C HIS A 94 -6.27 19.63 -1.05
N GLY A 95 -6.98 18.71 -0.39
CA GLY A 95 -8.39 18.48 -0.63
C GLY A 95 -9.21 19.70 -0.23
N GLY A 96 -10.43 19.80 -0.72
CA GLY A 96 -11.32 20.92 -0.44
C GLY A 96 -12.21 21.27 -1.63
N THR A 97 -13.08 22.26 -1.43
CA THR A 97 -13.93 22.79 -2.50
C THR A 97 -13.38 24.13 -2.96
N TYR A 98 -13.03 24.21 -4.25
CA TYR A 98 -12.38 25.37 -4.84
C TYR A 98 -13.23 25.93 -5.97
N THR A 99 -13.30 27.26 -6.07
CA THR A 99 -13.83 27.94 -7.26
C THR A 99 -12.64 28.35 -8.13
N LEU A 100 -12.45 27.64 -9.23
CA LEU A 100 -11.38 27.86 -10.20
C LEU A 100 -11.97 28.45 -11.49
N ASN A 101 -11.17 29.17 -12.26
CA ASN A 101 -11.61 29.76 -13.51
C ASN A 101 -10.92 29.10 -14.71
N THR A 102 -11.65 28.79 -15.77
CA THR A 102 -11.11 28.14 -16.97
C THR A 102 -10.04 28.97 -17.69
N GLY A 103 -9.92 30.27 -17.36
CA GLY A 103 -8.84 31.14 -17.84
C GLY A 103 -7.57 31.12 -16.99
N MET A 104 -7.58 30.45 -15.83
CA MET A 104 -6.40 30.31 -14.97
C MET A 104 -5.34 29.45 -15.64
N THR A 105 -4.08 29.78 -15.39
CA THR A 105 -2.95 28.91 -15.68
C THR A 105 -2.92 27.73 -14.69
N THR A 106 -2.25 26.64 -15.06
CA THR A 106 -2.04 25.50 -14.15
C THR A 106 -1.37 25.91 -12.84
N LEU A 107 -0.44 26.88 -12.86
CA LEU A 107 0.19 27.42 -11.64
C LEU A 107 -0.79 28.19 -10.76
N GLN A 108 -1.67 29.00 -11.34
CA GLN A 108 -2.70 29.72 -10.57
C GLN A 108 -3.70 28.75 -9.95
N MET A 109 -4.08 27.69 -10.66
CA MET A 109 -4.92 26.62 -10.10
C MET A 109 -4.20 25.91 -8.94
N MET A 110 -2.90 25.58 -9.09
CA MET A 110 -2.10 24.99 -8.01
C MET A 110 -2.01 25.93 -6.81
N ALA A 111 -1.78 27.22 -7.03
CA ALA A 111 -1.77 28.22 -5.96
C ALA A 111 -3.11 28.31 -5.22
N ALA A 112 -4.23 28.25 -5.97
CA ALA A 112 -5.58 28.28 -5.37
C ALA A 112 -5.90 27.00 -4.56
N MET A 113 -5.30 25.87 -4.93
CA MET A 113 -5.45 24.59 -4.22
C MET A 113 -4.34 24.34 -3.19
N SER A 114 -3.39 25.28 -3.05
CA SER A 114 -2.39 25.27 -1.98
C SER A 114 -2.84 26.24 -0.90
N PRO A 115 -2.83 25.85 0.37
CA PRO A 115 -3.24 26.75 1.44
C PRO A 115 -2.39 28.01 1.42
N THR A 116 -3.04 29.17 1.45
CA THR A 116 -2.38 30.41 1.86
C THR A 116 -2.07 30.26 3.35
N PHE A 117 -0.87 30.57 3.74
CA PHE A 117 -0.20 30.30 5.02
C PHE A 117 -1.00 30.63 6.31
N GLU A 118 -2.24 31.07 6.24
CA GLU A 118 -3.03 31.52 7.38
C GLU A 118 -4.31 30.70 7.69
N GLU A 119 -4.80 29.82 6.80
CA GLU A 119 -6.12 29.17 7.02
C GLU A 119 -6.11 27.64 7.26
N ASP A 120 -5.07 26.90 6.86
CA ASP A 120 -5.04 25.43 7.08
C ASP A 120 -3.67 24.94 7.55
N GLN A 121 -3.25 25.35 8.75
CA GLN A 121 -2.15 24.67 9.41
C GLN A 121 -2.73 23.43 10.13
N PRO A 122 -2.07 22.29 10.05
CA PRO A 122 -2.49 21.14 10.86
C PRO A 122 -2.43 21.50 12.34
N VAL A 123 -3.48 21.16 13.07
CA VAL A 123 -3.57 21.35 14.51
C VAL A 123 -2.83 20.27 15.28
N ASP A 124 -2.64 19.11 14.67
CA ASP A 124 -1.90 17.96 15.22
C ASP A 124 -1.42 17.01 14.09
N TYR A 125 -0.72 15.94 14.47
CA TYR A 125 -0.21 14.91 13.57
C TYR A 125 -0.52 13.54 14.13
N LEU A 126 -1.13 12.66 13.32
CA LEU A 126 -1.30 11.26 13.67
C LEU A 126 -0.16 10.44 13.04
N VAL A 127 0.70 9.88 13.88
CA VAL A 127 1.75 8.94 13.42
C VAL A 127 1.20 7.52 13.48
N VAL A 128 1.11 6.86 12.33
CA VAL A 128 0.73 5.45 12.21
C VAL A 128 1.96 4.64 11.83
N PRO A 129 2.58 3.93 12.78
CA PRO A 129 3.70 3.04 12.50
C PRO A 129 3.32 1.85 11.63
N GLU A 130 4.31 1.29 10.93
CA GLU A 130 4.18 -0.01 10.26
C GLU A 130 3.75 -1.09 11.27
N GLY A 131 2.97 -2.05 10.82
CA GLY A 131 2.46 -3.13 11.65
C GLY A 131 1.27 -2.77 12.55
N PHE A 132 0.77 -1.52 12.53
CA PHE A 132 -0.46 -1.17 13.26
C PHE A 132 -1.68 -1.83 12.62
N THR A 133 -2.63 -2.21 13.48
CA THR A 133 -3.95 -2.72 13.08
C THR A 133 -4.96 -1.57 13.01
N VAL A 134 -6.14 -1.83 12.45
CA VAL A 134 -7.28 -0.89 12.50
C VAL A 134 -7.63 -0.54 13.94
N GLU A 135 -7.60 -1.51 14.84
CA GLU A 135 -7.90 -1.37 16.26
C GLU A 135 -6.89 -0.48 16.99
N MET A 136 -5.58 -0.69 16.71
CA MET A 136 -4.50 0.14 17.26
C MET A 136 -4.58 1.59 16.76
N ILE A 137 -4.92 1.80 15.48
CA ILE A 137 -5.11 3.14 14.93
C ILE A 137 -6.30 3.81 15.60
N ALA A 138 -7.43 3.10 15.77
CA ALA A 138 -8.61 3.60 16.43
C ALA A 138 -8.30 4.06 17.87
N ALA A 139 -7.61 3.22 18.65
CA ALA A 139 -7.19 3.56 20.01
C ALA A 139 -6.29 4.81 20.04
N ARG A 140 -5.35 4.93 19.09
CA ARG A 140 -4.48 6.10 18.98
C ARG A 140 -5.23 7.37 18.62
N CYS A 141 -6.22 7.29 17.72
CA CYS A 141 -7.08 8.45 17.41
C CYS A 141 -7.84 8.94 18.66
N GLU A 142 -8.35 8.01 19.47
CA GLU A 142 -9.05 8.36 20.73
C GLU A 142 -8.10 8.94 21.76
N ASP A 143 -6.91 8.34 21.95
CA ASP A 143 -5.88 8.83 22.89
C ASP A 143 -5.41 10.25 22.55
N GLN A 144 -5.34 10.59 21.26
CA GLN A 144 -4.97 11.92 20.78
C GLN A 144 -6.17 12.90 20.70
N GLY A 145 -7.40 12.42 20.95
CA GLY A 145 -8.60 13.26 20.88
C GLY A 145 -9.01 13.68 19.47
N ILE A 146 -8.55 12.97 18.44
CA ILE A 146 -8.89 13.24 17.03
C ILE A 146 -10.33 12.83 16.75
N CYS A 147 -10.70 11.61 17.09
CA CYS A 147 -12.05 11.06 17.09
C CYS A 147 -12.12 9.88 18.05
N SER A 148 -13.32 9.46 18.44
CA SER A 148 -13.45 8.26 19.27
C SER A 148 -13.06 7.00 18.50
N ALA A 149 -12.54 5.98 19.21
CA ALA A 149 -12.24 4.68 18.61
C ALA A 149 -13.46 4.09 17.87
N THR A 150 -14.64 4.26 18.45
CA THR A 150 -15.91 3.79 17.87
C THR A 150 -16.22 4.48 16.52
N GLU A 151 -16.02 5.79 16.40
CA GLU A 151 -16.22 6.53 15.16
C GLU A 151 -15.24 6.04 14.08
N PHE A 152 -13.95 5.90 14.42
CA PHE A 152 -12.95 5.39 13.49
C PHE A 152 -13.27 3.98 13.01
N LEU A 153 -13.60 3.05 13.92
CA LEU A 153 -13.96 1.68 13.56
C LEU A 153 -15.24 1.62 12.70
N ASN A 154 -16.22 2.50 12.94
CA ASN A 154 -17.41 2.59 12.11
C ASN A 154 -17.09 3.16 10.72
N ALA A 155 -16.23 4.17 10.62
CA ALA A 155 -15.74 4.68 9.35
C ALA A 155 -15.05 3.57 8.54
N CYS A 156 -14.16 2.78 9.16
CA CYS A 156 -13.54 1.62 8.52
C CYS A 156 -14.55 0.58 8.00
N LYS A 157 -15.64 0.33 8.72
CA LYS A 157 -16.71 -0.60 8.32
C LYS A 157 -17.59 -0.04 7.20
N SER A 158 -17.73 1.27 7.08
CA SER A 158 -18.54 1.94 6.07
C SER A 158 -17.95 1.90 4.67
N VAL A 159 -16.62 1.73 4.56
CA VAL A 159 -15.92 1.64 3.27
C VAL A 159 -16.43 0.46 2.45
N THR A 160 -16.75 0.73 1.18
CA THR A 160 -17.26 -0.27 0.25
C THR A 160 -16.18 -0.69 -0.75
N LYS A 161 -16.38 -1.84 -1.41
CA LYS A 161 -15.46 -2.33 -2.43
C LYS A 161 -15.39 -1.46 -3.68
N SER A 162 -16.36 -0.58 -3.88
CA SER A 162 -16.43 0.33 -5.03
C SER A 162 -15.64 1.62 -4.81
N ASP A 163 -15.23 1.91 -3.59
CA ASP A 163 -14.58 3.19 -3.26
C ASP A 163 -13.14 3.22 -3.78
N PHE A 164 -12.46 2.04 -3.78
CA PHE A 164 -11.10 1.90 -4.29
C PHE A 164 -10.96 0.61 -5.10
N ALA A 165 -10.27 0.69 -6.25
CA ALA A 165 -10.11 -0.44 -7.17
C ALA A 165 -9.46 -1.68 -6.52
N TYR A 166 -8.47 -1.47 -5.66
CA TYR A 166 -7.76 -2.54 -4.96
C TYR A 166 -8.59 -3.26 -3.88
N LEU A 167 -9.73 -2.69 -3.45
CA LEU A 167 -10.67 -3.36 -2.54
C LEU A 167 -11.64 -4.29 -3.26
N ALA A 168 -11.72 -4.23 -4.60
CA ALA A 168 -12.66 -5.03 -5.38
C ALA A 168 -12.44 -6.54 -5.22
N ASP A 169 -11.18 -6.96 -5.06
CA ASP A 169 -10.76 -8.36 -5.01
C ASP A 169 -10.90 -9.01 -3.64
N ILE A 170 -11.36 -8.27 -2.61
CA ILE A 170 -11.61 -8.83 -1.29
C ILE A 170 -12.68 -9.91 -1.40
N PRO A 171 -12.45 -11.15 -0.92
CA PRO A 171 -13.41 -12.24 -1.07
C PRO A 171 -14.79 -11.91 -0.51
N ALA A 172 -15.84 -12.22 -1.27
CA ALA A 172 -17.21 -12.09 -0.79
C ALA A 172 -17.48 -13.19 0.24
N GLY A 173 -17.87 -12.82 1.47
CA GLY A 173 -18.17 -13.77 2.53
C GLY A 173 -16.99 -14.23 3.37
N GLY A 174 -15.80 -13.64 3.19
CA GLY A 174 -14.69 -13.80 4.13
C GLY A 174 -15.04 -13.16 5.49
N ASN A 175 -14.77 -13.89 6.57
CA ASN A 175 -14.94 -13.38 7.95
C ASN A 175 -13.77 -12.45 8.32
N VAL A 176 -13.48 -11.45 7.48
CA VAL A 176 -12.49 -10.42 7.78
C VAL A 176 -13.09 -9.41 8.76
N ASN A 177 -12.33 -9.02 9.78
CA ASN A 177 -12.78 -8.04 10.77
C ASN A 177 -13.07 -6.68 10.11
N TYR A 178 -12.13 -6.21 9.30
CA TYR A 178 -12.23 -4.96 8.54
C TYR A 178 -11.71 -5.16 7.11
N LYS A 179 -12.48 -4.71 6.12
CA LYS A 179 -12.07 -4.77 4.71
C LYS A 179 -10.86 -3.89 4.41
N VAL A 180 -10.69 -2.84 5.20
CA VAL A 180 -9.59 -1.87 5.06
C VAL A 180 -8.32 -2.28 5.78
N GLN A 181 -8.34 -3.36 6.59
CA GLN A 181 -7.13 -3.89 7.22
C GLN A 181 -6.09 -4.26 6.15
N GLY A 182 -4.86 -3.80 6.33
CA GLY A 182 -3.78 -3.94 5.37
C GLY A 182 -3.66 -2.78 4.38
N PHE A 183 -4.68 -1.91 4.29
CA PHE A 183 -4.75 -0.81 3.33
C PHE A 183 -4.72 0.59 3.98
N LEU A 184 -4.78 0.69 5.32
CA LEU A 184 -4.58 1.95 6.02
C LEU A 184 -3.07 2.21 6.12
N PHE A 185 -2.49 2.86 5.10
CA PHE A 185 -1.04 2.93 4.91
C PHE A 185 -0.32 3.58 6.10
N PRO A 186 0.78 2.99 6.61
CA PRO A 186 1.58 3.57 7.68
C PRO A 186 2.26 4.87 7.23
N ALA A 187 1.96 5.98 7.90
CA ALA A 187 2.52 7.30 7.61
C ALA A 187 2.27 8.27 8.77
N THR A 188 2.74 9.50 8.62
CA THR A 188 2.33 10.64 9.44
C THR A 188 1.26 11.42 8.69
N TYR A 189 0.12 11.61 9.31
CA TYR A 189 -1.06 12.27 8.76
C TYR A 189 -1.27 13.61 9.43
N ASP A 190 -1.43 14.66 8.63
CA ASP A 190 -1.80 15.98 9.10
C ASP A 190 -3.25 15.96 9.59
N ILE A 191 -3.50 16.50 10.77
CA ILE A 191 -4.81 16.58 11.41
C ILE A 191 -5.23 18.04 11.45
N TYR A 192 -6.41 18.32 10.92
CA TYR A 192 -7.02 19.64 10.86
C TYR A 192 -8.24 19.71 11.78
N GLU A 193 -8.69 20.91 12.14
CA GLU A 193 -9.93 21.06 12.93
C GLU A 193 -11.15 20.40 12.24
N SER A 194 -11.14 20.35 10.92
CA SER A 194 -12.18 19.71 10.10
C SER A 194 -12.04 18.19 9.93
N THR A 195 -10.97 17.58 10.45
CA THR A 195 -10.71 16.14 10.27
C THR A 195 -11.79 15.33 10.98
N THR A 196 -12.43 14.43 10.24
CA THR A 196 -13.38 13.44 10.75
C THR A 196 -12.81 12.03 10.64
N ALA A 197 -13.41 11.06 11.33
CA ALA A 197 -13.01 9.66 11.20
C ALA A 197 -13.08 9.18 9.74
N GLU A 198 -14.14 9.55 9.02
CA GLU A 198 -14.34 9.17 7.61
C GLU A 198 -13.29 9.80 6.70
N SER A 199 -12.99 11.10 6.85
CA SER A 199 -11.97 11.77 6.04
C SER A 199 -10.57 11.21 6.32
N LEU A 200 -10.29 10.85 7.57
CA LEU A 200 -9.02 10.24 7.95
C LEU A 200 -8.84 8.84 7.34
N VAL A 201 -9.86 7.99 7.41
CA VAL A 201 -9.84 6.66 6.77
C VAL A 201 -9.67 6.79 5.25
N ASP A 202 -10.40 7.71 4.60
CA ASP A 202 -10.25 7.97 3.16
C ASP A 202 -8.83 8.46 2.83
N TYR A 203 -8.26 9.34 3.65
CA TYR A 203 -6.88 9.82 3.49
C TYR A 203 -5.86 8.66 3.56
N MET A 204 -6.01 7.76 4.56
CA MET A 204 -5.13 6.60 4.70
C MET A 204 -5.22 5.65 3.51
N LEU A 205 -6.43 5.40 2.99
CA LEU A 205 -6.65 4.56 1.82
C LEU A 205 -6.08 5.19 0.53
N ARG A 206 -6.22 6.51 0.35
CA ARG A 206 -5.59 7.24 -0.76
C ARG A 206 -4.08 7.24 -0.66
N THR A 207 -3.55 7.29 0.56
CA THR A 207 -2.11 7.18 0.79
C THR A 207 -1.60 5.82 0.32
N PHE A 208 -2.31 4.73 0.61
CA PHE A 208 -2.00 3.42 0.05
C PHE A 208 -2.01 3.43 -1.49
N ASP A 209 -3.04 4.01 -2.12
CA ASP A 209 -3.14 4.10 -3.58
C ASP A 209 -1.95 4.85 -4.21
N ASN A 210 -1.43 5.88 -3.53
CA ASN A 210 -0.25 6.62 -3.97
C ASN A 210 1.03 5.77 -3.93
N TYR A 211 1.17 4.89 -2.92
CA TYR A 211 2.33 4.01 -2.78
C TYR A 211 2.21 2.72 -3.58
N TYR A 212 0.98 2.21 -3.80
CA TYR A 212 0.71 1.05 -4.63
C TYR A 212 0.70 1.44 -6.11
N THR A 213 1.90 1.79 -6.60
CA THR A 213 2.12 2.31 -7.95
C THR A 213 1.78 1.28 -9.03
N GLN A 214 1.61 1.75 -10.28
CA GLN A 214 1.36 0.85 -11.42
C GLN A 214 2.46 -0.22 -11.57
N GLU A 215 3.72 0.10 -11.27
CA GLU A 215 4.82 -0.87 -11.31
C GLU A 215 4.60 -2.04 -10.32
N LEU A 216 4.18 -1.72 -9.08
CA LEU A 216 3.88 -2.74 -8.06
C LEU A 216 2.63 -3.54 -8.42
N GLN A 217 1.61 -2.91 -9.01
CA GLN A 217 0.40 -3.56 -9.51
C GLN A 217 0.73 -4.54 -10.64
N ASP A 218 1.54 -4.12 -11.62
CA ASP A 218 1.98 -4.96 -12.73
C ASP A 218 2.78 -6.16 -12.21
N ARG A 219 3.66 -5.93 -11.23
CA ARG A 219 4.44 -7.01 -10.61
C ARG A 219 3.58 -7.98 -9.80
N ALA A 220 2.59 -7.50 -9.06
CA ALA A 220 1.63 -8.35 -8.37
C ALA A 220 0.84 -9.23 -9.37
N ALA A 221 0.40 -8.63 -10.48
CA ALA A 221 -0.31 -9.35 -11.54
C ALA A 221 0.56 -10.43 -12.22
N GLU A 222 1.87 -10.17 -12.44
CA GLU A 222 2.83 -11.19 -12.93
C GLU A 222 2.93 -12.40 -12.00
N LEU A 223 2.86 -12.16 -10.68
CA LEU A 223 2.88 -13.21 -9.65
C LEU A 223 1.51 -13.87 -9.45
N GLY A 224 0.45 -13.34 -10.07
CA GLY A 224 -0.93 -13.79 -9.91
C GLY A 224 -1.57 -13.37 -8.58
N TYR A 225 -1.03 -12.34 -7.91
CA TYR A 225 -1.57 -11.84 -6.64
C TYR A 225 -2.60 -10.74 -6.87
N SER A 226 -3.74 -10.84 -6.21
CA SER A 226 -4.62 -9.68 -5.99
C SER A 226 -3.97 -8.73 -4.98
N ALA A 227 -4.42 -7.45 -4.95
CA ALA A 227 -3.96 -6.50 -3.95
C ALA A 227 -4.22 -7.02 -2.52
N PHE A 228 -5.37 -7.66 -2.29
CA PHE A 228 -5.73 -8.24 -1.00
C PHE A 228 -4.79 -9.38 -0.58
N GLU A 229 -4.45 -10.27 -1.51
CA GLU A 229 -3.49 -11.36 -1.25
C GLU A 229 -2.09 -10.82 -0.97
N LEU A 230 -1.65 -9.80 -1.73
CA LEU A 230 -0.37 -9.14 -1.54
C LEU A 230 -0.25 -8.54 -0.14
N VAL A 231 -1.23 -7.72 0.29
CA VAL A 231 -1.17 -7.10 1.62
C VAL A 231 -1.36 -8.12 2.75
N THR A 232 -2.09 -9.23 2.51
CA THR A 232 -2.19 -10.33 3.47
C THR A 232 -0.83 -10.97 3.72
N ARG A 233 -0.08 -11.29 2.66
CA ARG A 233 1.30 -11.82 2.76
C ARG A 233 2.23 -10.81 3.43
N ALA A 234 2.18 -9.54 2.99
CA ALA A 234 3.01 -8.48 3.54
C ALA A 234 2.75 -8.23 5.02
N SER A 235 1.50 -8.35 5.49
CA SER A 235 1.16 -8.20 6.91
C SER A 235 1.75 -9.31 7.80
N ILE A 236 1.93 -10.52 7.24
CA ILE A 236 2.62 -11.60 7.96
C ILE A 236 4.11 -11.29 8.05
N VAL A 237 4.74 -10.92 6.92
CA VAL A 237 6.16 -10.52 6.89
C VAL A 237 6.43 -9.38 7.87
N GLU A 238 5.55 -8.38 7.92
CA GLU A 238 5.64 -7.23 8.83
C GLU A 238 5.66 -7.61 10.30
N ARG A 239 4.89 -8.63 10.67
CA ARG A 239 4.79 -9.08 12.06
C ARG A 239 5.84 -10.14 12.44
N GLU A 240 6.48 -10.77 11.46
CA GLU A 240 7.52 -11.77 11.66
C GLU A 240 8.94 -11.17 11.60
N ALA A 241 9.23 -10.32 10.60
CA ALA A 241 10.56 -9.78 10.39
C ALA A 241 10.92 -8.74 11.45
N LYS A 242 11.99 -8.99 12.21
CA LYS A 242 12.56 -8.03 13.16
C LYS A 242 13.65 -7.14 12.53
N VAL A 243 14.29 -7.64 11.48
CA VAL A 243 15.35 -6.93 10.73
C VAL A 243 15.00 -6.84 9.24
N ASP A 244 15.34 -5.72 8.63
CA ASP A 244 15.01 -5.40 7.24
C ASP A 244 15.57 -6.44 6.25
N SER A 245 16.76 -6.97 6.54
CA SER A 245 17.46 -7.91 5.68
C SER A 245 16.77 -9.26 5.52
N GLU A 246 15.86 -9.63 6.41
CA GLU A 246 15.19 -10.94 6.40
C GLU A 246 13.78 -10.90 5.78
N ARG A 247 13.23 -9.72 5.48
CA ARG A 247 11.87 -9.61 4.92
C ARG A 247 11.68 -10.43 3.64
N ALA A 248 12.64 -10.36 2.72
CA ALA A 248 12.58 -11.10 1.46
C ALA A 248 12.74 -12.62 1.66
N THR A 249 13.58 -13.03 2.61
CA THR A 249 13.78 -14.44 2.99
C THR A 249 12.50 -15.01 3.62
N ILE A 250 11.89 -14.29 4.57
CA ILE A 250 10.61 -14.71 5.19
C ILE A 250 9.49 -14.80 4.14
N ALA A 251 9.42 -13.84 3.22
CA ALA A 251 8.47 -13.91 2.11
C ALA A 251 8.69 -15.16 1.23
N GLY A 252 9.95 -15.55 1.01
CA GLY A 252 10.33 -16.79 0.34
C GLY A 252 9.85 -18.03 1.09
N VAL A 253 10.03 -18.08 2.42
CA VAL A 253 9.51 -19.19 3.26
C VAL A 253 8.00 -19.32 3.14
N ILE A 254 7.26 -18.22 3.22
CA ILE A 254 5.79 -18.21 3.03
C ILE A 254 5.42 -18.84 1.68
N ASN A 255 6.09 -18.41 0.60
CA ASN A 255 5.83 -18.94 -0.74
C ASN A 255 6.16 -20.44 -0.85
N ASN A 256 7.29 -20.88 -0.26
CA ASN A 256 7.70 -22.29 -0.27
C ASN A 256 6.71 -23.16 0.47
N ARG A 257 6.25 -22.76 1.67
CA ARG A 257 5.23 -23.50 2.43
C ARG A 257 3.92 -23.59 1.68
N LEU A 258 3.44 -22.47 1.10
CA LEU A 258 2.20 -22.47 0.31
C LEU A 258 2.32 -23.38 -0.92
N LYS A 259 3.46 -23.36 -1.61
CA LYS A 259 3.73 -24.25 -2.76
C LYS A 259 3.80 -25.72 -2.37
N ALA A 260 4.30 -26.01 -1.16
CA ALA A 260 4.37 -27.36 -0.60
C ALA A 260 3.07 -27.82 0.09
N GLU A 261 2.00 -27.00 0.03
CA GLU A 261 0.73 -27.23 0.72
C GLU A 261 0.89 -27.41 2.24
N MET A 262 1.94 -26.81 2.81
CA MET A 262 2.21 -26.83 4.25
C MET A 262 1.42 -25.73 4.95
N PRO A 263 0.90 -25.96 6.17
CA PRO A 263 0.36 -24.89 7.01
C PRO A 263 1.42 -23.84 7.28
N LEU A 264 1.05 -22.53 7.28
CA LEU A 264 2.02 -21.48 7.51
C LEU A 264 2.55 -21.45 8.94
N GLN A 265 1.70 -21.74 9.94
CA GLN A 265 2.06 -21.82 11.37
C GLN A 265 2.80 -20.56 11.85
N MET A 266 2.26 -19.41 11.54
CA MET A 266 2.81 -18.10 11.90
C MET A 266 2.13 -17.58 13.17
N CYS A 267 2.89 -17.38 14.25
CA CYS A 267 2.39 -16.93 15.54
C CYS A 267 1.54 -15.65 15.48
N PRO A 268 1.91 -14.61 14.70
CA PRO A 268 1.11 -13.41 14.60
C PRO A 268 -0.33 -13.62 14.08
N THR A 269 -0.54 -14.69 13.30
CA THR A 269 -1.89 -15.02 12.78
C THR A 269 -2.81 -15.59 13.88
N VAL A 270 -2.24 -16.06 15.00
CA VAL A 270 -2.96 -16.45 16.20
C VAL A 270 -3.14 -15.26 17.13
N LEU A 271 -2.08 -14.45 17.32
CA LEU A 271 -2.11 -13.28 18.20
C LEU A 271 -3.14 -12.25 17.76
N TYR A 272 -3.26 -11.99 16.45
CA TYR A 272 -4.21 -11.00 15.93
C TYR A 272 -5.64 -11.22 16.43
N PRO A 273 -6.29 -12.37 16.20
CA PRO A 273 -7.64 -12.61 16.70
C PRO A 273 -7.70 -12.86 18.23
N LEU A 274 -6.61 -13.34 18.85
CA LEU A 274 -6.54 -13.61 20.28
C LEU A 274 -6.56 -12.33 21.12
N THR A 275 -6.01 -11.25 20.59
CA THR A 275 -5.86 -9.96 21.25
C THR A 275 -6.79 -8.89 20.69
N ASP A 276 -7.81 -9.29 19.95
CA ASP A 276 -8.71 -8.37 19.24
C ASP A 276 -7.93 -7.28 18.45
N GLY A 277 -6.81 -7.69 17.83
CA GLY A 277 -5.94 -6.83 17.03
C GLY A 277 -4.94 -5.98 17.83
N MET A 278 -4.98 -5.95 19.15
CA MET A 278 -4.13 -5.06 19.96
C MET A 278 -2.71 -5.56 20.15
N TYR A 279 -2.44 -6.85 19.92
CA TYR A 279 -1.12 -7.47 20.12
C TYR A 279 -0.49 -7.17 21.50
N ASP A 280 -1.33 -7.06 22.52
CA ASP A 280 -0.92 -6.82 23.91
C ASP A 280 -0.41 -8.08 24.63
N LYS A 281 -0.41 -9.24 23.95
CA LYS A 281 0.20 -10.49 24.37
C LYS A 281 1.46 -10.74 23.53
N SER A 282 2.60 -10.96 24.18
CA SER A 282 3.89 -11.11 23.50
C SER A 282 4.24 -12.55 23.09
N GLN A 283 3.58 -13.55 23.68
CA GLN A 283 3.87 -14.97 23.45
C GLN A 283 2.60 -15.76 23.17
N VAL A 284 2.71 -16.73 22.26
CA VAL A 284 1.66 -17.72 21.97
C VAL A 284 1.91 -18.96 22.80
N LEU A 285 0.92 -19.36 23.58
CA LEU A 285 0.97 -20.63 24.34
C LEU A 285 0.40 -21.77 23.48
N TYR A 286 0.70 -23.02 23.85
CA TYR A 286 0.18 -24.18 23.12
C TYR A 286 -1.36 -24.20 23.08
N GLU A 287 -2.03 -23.78 24.16
CA GLU A 287 -3.48 -23.66 24.22
C GLU A 287 -4.04 -22.61 23.24
N ASP A 288 -3.29 -21.55 22.96
CA ASP A 288 -3.68 -20.50 22.02
C ASP A 288 -3.70 -21.02 20.56
N LEU A 289 -2.87 -22.02 20.24
CA LEU A 289 -2.84 -22.63 18.91
C LEU A 289 -4.15 -23.34 18.56
N GLU A 290 -4.94 -23.69 19.56
CA GLU A 290 -6.26 -24.30 19.40
C GLU A 290 -7.39 -23.30 19.14
N LEU A 291 -7.07 -21.98 19.09
CA LEU A 291 -8.04 -20.93 18.81
C LEU A 291 -8.79 -21.20 17.49
N ASP A 292 -10.13 -21.29 17.57
CA ASP A 292 -10.99 -21.43 16.39
C ASP A 292 -11.20 -20.07 15.71
N SER A 293 -10.29 -19.74 14.82
CA SER A 293 -10.32 -18.49 14.07
C SER A 293 -9.89 -18.72 12.62
N PRO A 294 -10.52 -18.09 11.63
CA PRO A 294 -10.12 -18.18 10.23
C PRO A 294 -8.76 -17.52 9.96
N TYR A 295 -8.23 -16.76 10.91
CA TYR A 295 -6.86 -16.23 10.85
C TYR A 295 -5.80 -17.24 11.28
N ASN A 296 -6.15 -18.23 12.11
CA ASN A 296 -5.20 -19.17 12.68
C ASN A 296 -4.59 -20.13 11.64
N THR A 297 -3.35 -19.87 11.23
CA THR A 297 -2.63 -20.65 10.21
C THR A 297 -2.01 -21.95 10.76
N TYR A 298 -2.18 -22.27 12.03
CA TYR A 298 -1.89 -23.60 12.58
C TYR A 298 -3.04 -24.58 12.31
N LYS A 299 -4.28 -24.08 12.26
CA LYS A 299 -5.49 -24.91 12.04
C LYS A 299 -5.99 -24.84 10.59
N ASN A 300 -5.78 -23.73 9.93
CA ASN A 300 -6.24 -23.50 8.56
C ASN A 300 -5.05 -23.49 7.61
N ALA A 301 -5.10 -24.34 6.58
CA ALA A 301 -4.07 -24.36 5.53
C ALA A 301 -4.18 -23.12 4.61
N GLY A 302 -3.07 -22.68 4.07
CA GLY A 302 -3.00 -21.52 3.20
C GLY A 302 -2.81 -20.20 3.95
N LEU A 303 -3.14 -19.09 3.30
CA LEU A 303 -3.12 -17.76 3.90
C LEU A 303 -4.27 -17.60 4.90
N PRO A 304 -4.12 -16.74 5.92
CA PRO A 304 -5.24 -16.35 6.77
C PRO A 304 -6.31 -15.67 5.93
N VAL A 305 -7.52 -15.55 6.49
CA VAL A 305 -8.67 -14.97 5.79
C VAL A 305 -8.47 -13.53 5.33
N GLY A 306 -7.49 -12.83 5.87
CA GLY A 306 -7.14 -11.46 5.51
C GLY A 306 -5.89 -10.94 6.25
N PRO A 307 -5.51 -9.68 6.00
CA PRO A 307 -4.36 -9.05 6.63
C PRO A 307 -4.51 -8.98 8.16
N ILE A 308 -3.38 -9.11 8.86
CA ILE A 308 -3.30 -9.08 10.33
C ILE A 308 -2.74 -7.77 10.88
N CYS A 309 -2.27 -6.88 10.01
CA CYS A 309 -1.86 -5.49 10.30
C CYS A 309 -1.77 -4.69 9.00
N ASN A 310 -1.43 -3.41 9.10
CA ASN A 310 -1.12 -2.56 7.96
C ASN A 310 0.39 -2.57 7.72
N PRO A 311 0.87 -3.22 6.64
CA PRO A 311 2.30 -3.37 6.38
C PRO A 311 2.89 -2.10 5.77
N GLY A 312 4.20 -1.89 6.00
CA GLY A 312 5.00 -0.89 5.32
C GLY A 312 5.32 -1.27 3.87
N LEU A 313 5.78 -0.28 3.10
CA LEU A 313 6.17 -0.47 1.70
C LEU A 313 7.28 -1.52 1.54
N ALA A 314 8.22 -1.59 2.49
CA ALA A 314 9.32 -2.55 2.45
C ALA A 314 8.83 -4.01 2.50
N CYS A 315 7.79 -4.31 3.29
CA CYS A 315 7.21 -5.65 3.35
C CYS A 315 6.39 -5.98 2.09
N ILE A 316 5.68 -5.00 1.51
CA ILE A 316 5.00 -5.14 0.22
C ILE A 316 6.02 -5.47 -0.88
N GLN A 317 7.14 -4.75 -0.93
CA GLN A 317 8.23 -5.01 -1.87
C GLN A 317 8.88 -6.38 -1.65
N ALA A 318 9.12 -6.79 -0.40
CA ALA A 318 9.67 -8.09 -0.08
C ALA A 318 8.80 -9.26 -0.58
N VAL A 319 7.47 -9.11 -0.53
CA VAL A 319 6.54 -10.11 -1.08
C VAL A 319 6.54 -10.13 -2.60
N LEU A 320 6.72 -8.96 -3.24
CA LEU A 320 6.78 -8.86 -4.71
C LEU A 320 8.13 -9.33 -5.27
N TYR A 321 9.20 -9.22 -4.50
CA TYR A 321 10.56 -9.58 -4.87
C TYR A 321 11.19 -10.47 -3.78
N PRO A 322 10.61 -11.67 -3.52
CA PRO A 322 11.10 -12.57 -2.48
C PRO A 322 12.48 -13.11 -2.85
N GLU A 323 13.28 -13.43 -1.85
CA GLU A 323 14.51 -14.18 -2.04
C GLU A 323 14.20 -15.62 -2.50
N GLU A 324 14.92 -16.11 -3.50
CA GLU A 324 14.80 -17.47 -4.00
C GLU A 324 15.69 -18.42 -3.19
N HIS A 325 15.08 -19.32 -2.44
CA HIS A 325 15.73 -20.34 -1.63
C HIS A 325 14.75 -21.52 -1.38
N ASN A 326 15.21 -22.58 -0.68
CA ASN A 326 14.39 -23.73 -0.34
C ASN A 326 13.97 -23.79 1.15
N TYR A 327 14.21 -22.73 1.93
CA TYR A 327 13.87 -22.74 3.35
C TYR A 327 12.37 -22.94 3.57
N LEU A 328 12.05 -23.80 4.53
CA LEU A 328 10.68 -24.09 4.96
C LEU A 328 10.47 -23.74 6.43
N TYR A 329 11.54 -23.61 7.22
CA TYR A 329 11.50 -23.39 8.66
C TYR A 329 12.43 -22.25 9.04
N TYR A 330 12.08 -21.55 10.12
CA TYR A 330 12.96 -20.62 10.80
C TYR A 330 12.60 -20.49 12.28
N HIS A 331 13.52 -20.06 13.09
CA HIS A 331 13.35 -19.71 14.49
C HIS A 331 14.30 -18.57 14.85
N VAL A 332 14.08 -17.93 15.99
CA VAL A 332 14.97 -16.88 16.49
C VAL A 332 16.38 -17.45 16.68
N GLY A 333 17.36 -16.86 16.03
CA GLY A 333 18.77 -17.23 16.14
C GLY A 333 19.49 -16.39 17.17
N ASP A 334 19.47 -15.07 17.01
CA ASP A 334 20.05 -14.10 17.94
C ASP A 334 18.96 -13.11 18.35
N GLU A 335 18.55 -13.18 19.63
CA GLU A 335 17.50 -12.32 20.19
C GLU A 335 17.91 -10.85 20.22
N ASP A 336 19.19 -10.57 20.54
CA ASP A 336 19.70 -9.21 20.62
C ASP A 336 19.81 -8.54 19.24
N ALA A 337 20.25 -9.33 18.25
CA ALA A 337 20.29 -8.89 16.85
C ALA A 337 18.92 -8.94 16.15
N GLY A 338 17.96 -9.68 16.71
CA GLY A 338 16.63 -9.89 16.11
C GLY A 338 16.66 -10.73 14.84
N THR A 339 17.66 -11.60 14.65
CA THR A 339 17.85 -12.42 13.47
C THR A 339 17.34 -13.83 13.64
N HIS A 340 17.04 -14.50 12.51
CA HIS A 340 16.55 -15.85 12.46
C HIS A 340 17.56 -16.81 11.83
N ILE A 341 17.45 -18.08 12.20
CA ILE A 341 18.13 -19.20 11.52
C ILE A 341 17.08 -19.86 10.62
N PHE A 342 17.42 -19.97 9.33
CA PHE A 342 16.56 -20.54 8.30
C PHE A 342 17.05 -21.92 7.91
N THR A 343 16.13 -22.91 7.76
CA THR A 343 16.46 -24.29 7.40
C THR A 343 15.50 -24.85 6.36
N GLU A 344 15.97 -25.82 5.56
CA GLU A 344 15.19 -26.44 4.49
C GLU A 344 14.34 -27.61 4.97
N ASN A 345 14.77 -28.30 6.02
CA ASN A 345 14.11 -29.49 6.55
C ASN A 345 13.91 -29.40 8.06
N TYR A 346 13.03 -30.25 8.58
CA TYR A 346 12.63 -30.23 10.00
C TYR A 346 13.74 -30.77 10.92
N GLU A 347 14.58 -31.69 10.46
CA GLU A 347 15.68 -32.26 11.26
C GLU A 347 16.71 -31.18 11.60
N ASP A 348 17.18 -30.41 10.57
CA ASP A 348 18.09 -29.29 10.79
C ASP A 348 17.45 -28.20 11.65
N HIS A 349 16.13 -27.99 11.52
CA HIS A 349 15.41 -27.00 12.32
C HIS A 349 15.46 -27.35 13.82
N ILE A 350 15.21 -28.62 14.18
CA ILE A 350 15.33 -29.10 15.58
C ILE A 350 16.77 -29.02 16.07
N ASP A 351 17.74 -29.46 15.27
CA ASP A 351 19.15 -29.46 15.67
C ASP A 351 19.66 -28.04 15.94
N THR A 352 19.25 -27.06 15.15
CA THR A 352 19.66 -25.66 15.34
C THR A 352 18.97 -24.99 16.53
N GLN A 353 17.75 -25.38 16.91
CA GLN A 353 17.07 -24.90 18.12
C GLN A 353 17.78 -25.34 19.41
N ILE A 354 18.33 -26.55 19.42
CA ILE A 354 19.03 -27.12 20.60
C ILE A 354 20.35 -26.37 20.88
N ILE A 355 21.00 -25.85 19.83
CA ILE A 355 22.32 -25.21 19.92
C ILE A 355 22.23 -23.73 20.29
N GLY A 356 21.12 -23.04 20.03
CA GLY A 356 21.07 -21.57 19.95
C GLY A 356 20.25 -20.81 20.96
N GLY A 357 19.53 -21.41 21.91
CA GLY A 357 18.60 -20.61 22.70
C GLY A 357 18.52 -20.92 24.21
N PRO A 358 18.34 -19.89 25.04
CA PRO A 358 18.01 -20.04 26.46
C PRO A 358 16.64 -20.68 26.73
N ASN A 359 15.82 -20.88 25.68
CA ASN A 359 14.47 -21.49 25.72
C ASN A 359 14.37 -22.74 24.85
N GLY A 360 15.44 -23.55 24.75
CA GLY A 360 15.42 -24.82 24.04
C GLY A 360 14.32 -25.74 24.59
N VAL A 361 13.21 -25.84 23.87
CA VAL A 361 12.20 -26.86 24.13
C VAL A 361 12.76 -28.18 23.61
N THR A 362 13.14 -29.08 24.55
CA THR A 362 13.48 -30.43 24.16
C THR A 362 12.26 -31.13 23.55
N PRO A 363 12.43 -32.03 22.57
CA PRO A 363 11.32 -32.74 21.89
C PRO A 363 10.37 -33.51 22.82
N ASP A 364 10.74 -33.68 24.06
CA ASP A 364 10.00 -34.49 25.06
C ASP A 364 9.24 -33.66 26.11
N GLY A 365 9.13 -32.34 25.95
CA GLY A 365 8.24 -31.50 26.79
C GLY A 365 8.66 -31.34 28.25
N GLU A 366 9.90 -31.66 28.62
CA GLU A 366 10.42 -31.43 29.98
C GLU A 366 11.10 -30.06 30.06
N ALA A 367 10.46 -29.12 30.76
CA ALA A 367 11.06 -27.85 31.12
C ALA A 367 12.28 -28.07 32.02
N SER A 368 13.46 -27.60 31.64
CA SER A 368 14.62 -27.55 32.52
C SER A 368 14.34 -26.60 33.68
N THR A 369 14.00 -27.16 34.84
CA THR A 369 13.98 -26.42 36.09
C THR A 369 15.43 -26.15 36.50
N GLU A 370 15.89 -24.91 36.40
CA GLU A 370 17.10 -24.44 37.06
C GLU A 370 16.89 -24.53 38.60
N GLU A 371 17.52 -25.50 39.23
CA GLU A 371 17.73 -25.51 40.69
C GLU A 371 18.66 -24.33 41.07
N SER A 372 18.08 -23.30 41.66
CA SER A 372 18.85 -22.29 42.37
C SER A 372 19.45 -22.86 43.63
N THR A 373 20.71 -23.30 43.58
CA THR A 373 21.51 -23.58 44.80
C THR A 373 21.91 -22.25 45.43
N THR A 374 21.18 -21.87 46.46
CA THR A 374 21.62 -20.89 47.44
C THR A 374 22.68 -21.54 48.33
N GLU A 375 23.95 -21.21 48.10
CA GLU A 375 24.99 -21.43 49.12
C GLU A 375 24.85 -20.38 50.24
N GLU A 376 24.37 -20.82 51.38
CA GLU A 376 24.59 -20.12 52.64
C GLU A 376 26.07 -20.26 53.04
N SER A 377 26.78 -19.14 53.09
CA SER A 377 28.08 -19.07 53.78
C SER A 377 27.91 -18.44 55.18
N GLN A 378 28.36 -19.19 56.14
CA GLN A 378 28.60 -18.74 57.52
C GLN A 378 29.63 -17.62 57.64
#